data_48ddcd2a8511504d2f10fb5bfbc6cd87
#
_entry.id   48ddcd2a8511504d2f10fb5bfbc6cd87
#
_cell.length_a   1.000
_cell.length_b   1.000
_cell.length_c   1.000
_cell.angle_alpha   90.00
_cell.angle_beta   90.00
_cell.angle_gamma   90.00
#
_symmetry.space_group_name_H-M   'P 1'
#
loop_
_entity.id
_entity.type
_entity.pdbx_description
1 polymer ?
#
loop_
_entity_poly.entity_id
_entity_poly.type
_entity_poly.pdbx_seq_one_letter_code
_entity_poly.pdbx_strand_id
1 'polypeptide(L)'
;MTFTIGRRALAASAAALALPGLARAQAATQMAIATGTTGGVYYPLGGALANYLSRDIPGMSATVEVTGGSVANLQLLGANRVGMVISQVDAAVDAVRGNDRFRGRPVPVRAIAVLYTNRMQVVTVASTGITKMADLKGKRISTGAPGSATEVMALRLIEAAGLDRDKDFRARERLSPAESTNAIKDGKLDAYFFVSGYPTSAITDLGASPGVQLVLIDHHEYIPKIVEKYGPVYFPEEIPAGAYPGQRTANKQMSVANIVGVRQDMADDLVTKILNVMWGHRADWAQVHSAARDFKLEGQKTAAAGVPWHPAAETFWKGHGATLA
;
A
#
# COMPACT_ATOMS: atom_id res chain seq x y z
N MET A 1 11.79 58.74 -80.54
CA MET A 1 11.21 58.77 -79.20
C MET A 1 11.85 57.66 -78.38
N THR A 2 12.81 58.03 -77.56
CA THR A 2 13.63 57.12 -76.75
C THR A 2 13.11 57.11 -75.32
N PHE A 3 12.67 55.99 -74.88
CA PHE A 3 12.27 55.81 -73.45
C PHE A 3 13.42 55.17 -72.69
N THR A 4 13.95 55.90 -71.75
CA THR A 4 14.98 55.45 -70.81
C THR A 4 14.26 54.79 -69.59
N ILE A 5 14.53 53.52 -69.33
CA ILE A 5 14.08 52.82 -68.19
C ILE A 5 15.12 52.97 -67.04
N GLY A 6 14.72 53.65 -65.98
CA GLY A 6 15.57 53.86 -64.82
C GLY A 6 15.72 52.57 -64.01
N ARG A 7 16.96 52.25 -63.61
CA ARG A 7 17.33 51.16 -62.70
C ARG A 7 16.93 51.56 -61.31
N ARG A 8 15.87 50.91 -60.78
CA ARG A 8 15.58 50.90 -59.35
C ARG A 8 16.17 49.62 -58.73
N ALA A 9 17.14 49.87 -57.89
CA ALA A 9 17.74 48.81 -57.06
C ALA A 9 16.71 48.17 -56.19
N LEU A 10 16.51 46.86 -56.34
CA LEU A 10 15.81 46.05 -55.35
C LEU A 10 16.78 45.77 -54.21
N ALA A 11 16.56 46.43 -53.03
CA ALA A 11 17.16 46.03 -51.80
C ALA A 11 16.34 44.79 -51.26
N ALA A 12 16.90 43.61 -51.41
CA ALA A 12 16.36 42.42 -50.82
C ALA A 12 16.65 42.46 -49.32
N SER A 13 15.63 42.84 -48.50
CA SER A 13 15.66 42.67 -47.06
C SER A 13 15.44 41.20 -46.74
N ALA A 14 16.49 40.47 -46.38
CA ALA A 14 16.40 39.14 -45.78
C ALA A 14 15.83 39.29 -44.37
N ALA A 15 14.51 39.17 -44.24
CA ALA A 15 13.87 38.98 -42.96
C ALA A 15 14.19 37.54 -42.47
N ALA A 16 15.18 37.42 -41.57
CA ALA A 16 15.44 36.21 -40.84
C ALA A 16 14.19 35.91 -40.02
N LEU A 17 13.36 34.97 -40.47
CA LEU A 17 12.32 34.33 -39.69
C LEU A 17 12.99 33.58 -38.53
N ALA A 18 13.13 34.23 -37.38
CA ALA A 18 13.39 33.58 -36.13
C ALA A 18 12.18 32.66 -35.85
N LEU A 19 12.29 31.41 -36.25
CA LEU A 19 11.36 30.37 -35.80
C LEU A 19 11.44 30.36 -34.25
N PRO A 20 10.36 30.65 -33.55
CA PRO A 20 10.35 30.38 -32.11
C PRO A 20 10.67 28.91 -31.96
N GLY A 21 11.80 28.60 -31.30
CA GLY A 21 12.14 27.24 -30.97
C GLY A 21 10.90 26.63 -30.33
N LEU A 22 10.29 25.65 -30.97
CA LEU A 22 9.27 24.79 -30.38
C LEU A 22 9.95 24.18 -29.16
N ALA A 23 9.77 24.83 -28.01
CA ALA A 23 10.06 24.24 -26.75
C ALA A 23 9.25 22.95 -26.75
N ARG A 24 9.92 21.84 -27.03
CA ARG A 24 9.32 20.52 -26.92
C ARG A 24 8.85 20.44 -25.48
N ALA A 25 7.56 20.62 -25.25
CA ALA A 25 6.97 20.33 -23.97
C ALA A 25 7.37 18.89 -23.66
N GLN A 26 8.30 18.74 -22.73
CA GLN A 26 8.76 17.43 -22.31
C GLN A 26 7.52 16.70 -21.81
N ALA A 27 7.12 15.63 -22.48
CA ALA A 27 5.93 14.89 -22.12
C ALA A 27 6.03 14.54 -20.63
N ALA A 28 5.02 14.92 -19.85
CA ALA A 28 5.02 14.68 -18.42
C ALA A 28 5.17 13.17 -18.15
N THR A 29 6.09 12.81 -17.27
CA THR A 29 6.24 11.43 -16.82
C THR A 29 5.00 11.07 -15.98
N GLN A 30 4.17 10.18 -16.49
CA GLN A 30 2.99 9.71 -15.79
C GLN A 30 3.39 8.64 -14.77
N MET A 31 2.98 8.83 -13.50
CA MET A 31 3.27 7.90 -12.42
C MET A 31 1.99 7.51 -11.71
N ALA A 32 1.44 6.34 -12.01
CA ALA A 32 0.33 5.79 -11.24
C ALA A 32 0.86 5.04 -10.01
N ILE A 33 0.30 5.33 -8.83
CA ILE A 33 0.63 4.70 -7.55
C ILE A 33 -0.56 3.85 -7.13
N ALA A 34 -0.43 2.52 -7.17
CA ALA A 34 -1.48 1.63 -6.70
C ALA A 34 -1.48 1.56 -5.17
N THR A 35 -2.65 1.73 -4.59
CA THR A 35 -2.83 1.88 -3.14
C THR A 35 -3.73 0.78 -2.56
N GLY A 36 -4.87 1.12 -2.02
CA GLY A 36 -5.84 0.21 -1.42
C GLY A 36 -7.22 0.84 -1.39
N THR A 37 -8.12 0.24 -0.62
CA THR A 37 -9.46 0.79 -0.40
C THR A 37 -9.41 2.11 0.38
N THR A 38 -10.37 2.98 0.18
CA THR A 38 -10.44 4.32 0.80
C THR A 38 -10.55 4.29 2.33
N GLY A 39 -11.01 3.17 2.92
CA GLY A 39 -11.09 2.97 4.37
C GLY A 39 -9.79 2.55 5.06
N GLY A 40 -8.70 2.39 4.30
CA GLY A 40 -7.38 1.97 4.79
C GLY A 40 -6.35 3.10 4.78
N VAL A 41 -5.10 2.76 5.14
CA VAL A 41 -3.99 3.72 5.28
C VAL A 41 -3.28 4.00 3.96
N TYR A 42 -3.24 3.04 3.01
CA TYR A 42 -2.53 3.22 1.74
C TYR A 42 -3.05 4.38 0.90
N TYR A 43 -4.38 4.56 0.85
CA TYR A 43 -4.99 5.58 0.01
C TYR A 43 -4.60 7.01 0.42
N PRO A 44 -4.77 7.45 1.67
CA PRO A 44 -4.37 8.80 2.07
C PRO A 44 -2.86 9.02 1.94
N LEU A 45 -2.02 8.04 2.29
CA LEU A 45 -0.57 8.16 2.15
C LEU A 45 -0.14 8.20 0.69
N GLY A 46 -0.73 7.38 -0.17
CA GLY A 46 -0.46 7.41 -1.61
C GLY A 46 -0.90 8.73 -2.25
N GLY A 47 -2.04 9.29 -1.82
CA GLY A 47 -2.52 10.59 -2.28
C GLY A 47 -1.55 11.73 -1.96
N ALA A 48 -1.06 11.77 -0.73
CA ALA A 48 -0.05 12.74 -0.33
C ALA A 48 1.25 12.55 -1.14
N LEU A 49 1.70 11.30 -1.31
CA LEU A 49 2.89 11.00 -2.10
C LEU A 49 2.74 11.47 -3.55
N ALA A 50 1.60 11.18 -4.19
CA ALA A 50 1.35 11.63 -5.56
C ALA A 50 1.42 13.16 -5.69
N ASN A 51 0.87 13.89 -4.71
CA ASN A 51 0.94 15.34 -4.67
C ASN A 51 2.40 15.84 -4.52
N TYR A 52 3.19 15.23 -3.62
CA TYR A 52 4.60 15.61 -3.44
C TYR A 52 5.42 15.33 -4.70
N LEU A 53 5.28 14.15 -5.30
CA LEU A 53 6.00 13.79 -6.53
C LEU A 53 5.65 14.73 -7.69
N SER A 54 4.36 15.07 -7.86
CA SER A 54 3.92 15.97 -8.94
C SER A 54 4.42 17.41 -8.75
N ARG A 55 4.53 17.86 -7.48
CA ARG A 55 4.99 19.21 -7.17
C ARG A 55 6.51 19.36 -7.26
N ASP A 56 7.26 18.36 -6.75
CA ASP A 56 8.68 18.52 -6.47
C ASP A 56 9.58 17.85 -7.52
N ILE A 57 9.04 17.02 -8.42
CA ILE A 57 9.78 16.46 -9.56
C ILE A 57 9.31 17.15 -10.85
N PRO A 58 10.14 18.01 -11.46
CA PRO A 58 9.77 18.69 -12.68
C PRO A 58 9.35 17.73 -13.80
N GLY A 59 8.20 17.99 -14.42
CA GLY A 59 7.63 17.17 -15.48
C GLY A 59 7.01 15.84 -15.02
N MET A 60 6.82 15.61 -13.69
CA MET A 60 6.08 14.47 -13.17
C MET A 60 4.60 14.81 -13.00
N SER A 61 3.73 13.86 -13.37
CA SER A 61 2.31 13.84 -13.05
C SER A 61 1.99 12.52 -12.37
N ALA A 62 1.89 12.55 -11.04
CA ALA A 62 1.62 11.36 -10.25
C ALA A 62 0.14 11.33 -9.84
N THR A 63 -0.47 10.15 -9.87
CA THR A 63 -1.86 9.90 -9.50
C THR A 63 -1.97 8.67 -8.62
N VAL A 64 -3.06 8.56 -7.87
CA VAL A 64 -3.35 7.35 -7.09
C VAL A 64 -4.37 6.48 -7.80
N GLU A 65 -4.20 5.18 -7.66
CA GLU A 65 -5.15 4.17 -8.11
C GLU A 65 -5.72 3.43 -6.90
N VAL A 66 -7.04 3.46 -6.74
CA VAL A 66 -7.78 2.70 -5.71
C VAL A 66 -7.88 1.25 -6.16
N THR A 67 -7.47 0.32 -5.32
CA THR A 67 -7.48 -1.11 -5.63
C THR A 67 -8.00 -1.92 -4.44
N GLY A 68 -8.07 -3.23 -4.60
CA GLY A 68 -8.30 -4.14 -3.46
C GLY A 68 -7.16 -4.18 -2.45
N GLY A 69 -5.93 -3.83 -2.87
CA GLY A 69 -4.73 -3.83 -2.04
C GLY A 69 -3.54 -4.56 -2.68
N SER A 70 -2.62 -5.06 -1.85
CA SER A 70 -1.28 -5.48 -2.24
C SER A 70 -1.19 -6.49 -3.39
N VAL A 71 -2.07 -7.49 -3.42
CA VAL A 71 -2.07 -8.50 -4.51
C VAL A 71 -2.42 -7.86 -5.84
N ALA A 72 -3.50 -7.06 -5.88
CA ALA A 72 -3.90 -6.31 -7.07
C ALA A 72 -2.81 -5.32 -7.51
N ASN A 73 -2.20 -4.61 -6.56
CA ASN A 73 -1.12 -3.65 -6.82
C ASN A 73 0.07 -4.32 -7.51
N LEU A 74 0.52 -5.44 -6.97
CA LEU A 74 1.64 -6.20 -7.53
C LEU A 74 1.33 -6.78 -8.90
N GLN A 75 0.07 -7.22 -9.13
CA GLN A 75 -0.37 -7.67 -10.45
C GLN A 75 -0.37 -6.52 -11.48
N LEU A 76 -0.83 -5.33 -11.09
CA LEU A 76 -0.78 -4.13 -11.92
C LEU A 76 0.68 -3.71 -12.21
N LEU A 77 1.56 -3.79 -11.22
CA LEU A 77 2.99 -3.53 -11.39
C LEU A 77 3.62 -4.53 -12.37
N GLY A 78 3.34 -5.83 -12.20
CA GLY A 78 3.81 -6.88 -13.10
C GLY A 78 3.33 -6.71 -14.54
N ALA A 79 2.12 -6.20 -14.73
CA ALA A 79 1.52 -5.86 -16.03
C ALA A 79 1.96 -4.49 -16.58
N ASN A 80 2.87 -3.79 -15.90
CA ASN A 80 3.34 -2.43 -16.25
C ASN A 80 2.20 -1.40 -16.38
N ARG A 81 1.14 -1.56 -15.58
CA ARG A 81 -0.02 -0.65 -15.56
C ARG A 81 0.15 0.50 -14.56
N VAL A 82 0.98 0.30 -13.56
CA VAL A 82 1.37 1.29 -12.56
C VAL A 82 2.88 1.34 -12.42
N GLY A 83 3.42 2.51 -12.07
CA GLY A 83 4.87 2.68 -11.88
C GLY A 83 5.31 2.36 -10.46
N MET A 84 4.39 2.48 -9.49
CA MET A 84 4.70 2.35 -8.07
C MET A 84 3.56 1.67 -7.32
N VAL A 85 3.88 0.93 -6.28
CA VAL A 85 2.90 0.24 -5.41
C VAL A 85 3.21 0.46 -3.94
N ILE A 86 2.17 0.54 -3.10
CA ILE A 86 2.29 0.28 -1.68
C ILE A 86 1.82 -1.16 -1.45
N SER A 87 2.64 -1.97 -0.79
CA SER A 87 2.37 -3.40 -0.62
C SER A 87 2.84 -3.93 0.73
N GLN A 88 2.13 -4.92 1.24
CA GLN A 88 2.63 -5.76 2.32
C GLN A 88 3.77 -6.63 1.82
N VAL A 89 4.71 -6.91 2.70
CA VAL A 89 5.92 -7.67 2.39
C VAL A 89 5.61 -9.13 2.07
N ASP A 90 4.66 -9.76 2.75
CA ASP A 90 4.25 -11.14 2.47
C ASP A 90 3.74 -11.32 1.03
N ALA A 91 2.88 -10.41 0.57
CA ALA A 91 2.39 -10.40 -0.81
C ALA A 91 3.52 -10.11 -1.82
N ALA A 92 4.47 -9.22 -1.47
CA ALA A 92 5.62 -8.93 -2.32
C ALA A 92 6.56 -10.14 -2.43
N VAL A 93 6.79 -10.87 -1.34
CA VAL A 93 7.57 -12.13 -1.35
C VAL A 93 6.89 -13.19 -2.22
N ASP A 94 5.58 -13.38 -2.08
CA ASP A 94 4.82 -14.29 -2.95
C ASP A 94 4.91 -13.89 -4.42
N ALA A 95 4.85 -12.57 -4.69
CA ALA A 95 4.93 -12.05 -6.05
C ALA A 95 6.31 -12.30 -6.69
N VAL A 96 7.40 -12.03 -5.97
CA VAL A 96 8.77 -12.27 -6.48
C VAL A 96 9.01 -13.76 -6.71
N ARG A 97 8.50 -14.62 -5.82
CA ARG A 97 8.66 -16.07 -5.91
C ARG A 97 7.68 -16.75 -6.87
N GLY A 98 6.66 -16.03 -7.34
CA GLY A 98 5.60 -16.63 -8.16
C GLY A 98 4.72 -17.61 -7.38
N ASN A 99 4.50 -17.37 -6.10
CA ASN A 99 3.68 -18.20 -5.22
C ASN A 99 2.22 -17.72 -5.17
N ASP A 100 1.34 -18.53 -4.60
CA ASP A 100 -0.08 -18.24 -4.33
C ASP A 100 -0.78 -17.59 -5.54
N ARG A 101 -1.20 -16.34 -5.41
CA ARG A 101 -1.92 -15.55 -6.45
C ARG A 101 -1.04 -15.17 -7.64
N PHE A 102 0.27 -15.40 -7.54
CA PHE A 102 1.27 -15.10 -8.59
C PHE A 102 1.82 -16.36 -9.26
N ARG A 103 1.22 -17.54 -9.02
CA ARG A 103 1.71 -18.81 -9.57
C ARG A 103 1.91 -18.74 -11.08
N GLY A 104 3.14 -19.01 -11.52
CA GLY A 104 3.55 -18.95 -12.92
C GLY A 104 3.70 -17.54 -13.51
N ARG A 105 3.55 -16.49 -12.69
CA ARG A 105 3.69 -15.09 -13.11
C ARG A 105 4.44 -14.28 -12.04
N PRO A 106 5.72 -14.56 -11.80
CA PRO A 106 6.52 -13.80 -10.86
C PRO A 106 6.59 -12.31 -11.26
N VAL A 107 6.58 -11.43 -10.28
CA VAL A 107 6.64 -9.98 -10.49
C VAL A 107 8.02 -9.48 -10.14
N PRO A 108 8.72 -8.77 -11.03
CA PRO A 108 10.06 -8.25 -10.79
C PRO A 108 10.02 -6.98 -9.92
N VAL A 109 9.41 -7.07 -8.74
CA VAL A 109 9.32 -5.95 -7.78
C VAL A 109 10.61 -5.81 -6.99
N ARG A 110 11.00 -4.56 -6.74
CA ARG A 110 12.08 -4.15 -5.85
C ARG A 110 11.54 -3.18 -4.81
N ALA A 111 11.98 -3.33 -3.56
CA ALA A 111 11.66 -2.35 -2.53
C ALA A 111 12.48 -1.07 -2.75
N ILE A 112 11.85 0.08 -2.55
CA ILE A 112 12.56 1.36 -2.48
C ILE A 112 12.48 1.96 -1.07
N ALA A 113 11.46 1.63 -0.29
CA ALA A 113 11.33 2.05 1.11
C ALA A 113 10.52 1.03 1.91
N VAL A 114 10.88 0.85 3.18
CA VAL A 114 10.02 0.23 4.20
C VAL A 114 9.26 1.34 4.89
N LEU A 115 7.93 1.23 5.00
CA LEU A 115 7.08 2.29 5.53
C LEU A 115 6.77 2.09 7.02
N TYR A 116 5.74 1.36 7.30
CA TYR A 116 5.19 1.11 8.63
C TYR A 116 4.72 -0.33 8.73
N THR A 117 4.34 -0.75 9.92
CA THR A 117 3.83 -2.09 10.16
C THR A 117 2.31 -2.13 10.01
N ASN A 118 1.81 -3.04 9.20
CA ASN A 118 0.41 -3.43 9.18
C ASN A 118 0.13 -4.48 10.24
N ARG A 119 -1.06 -4.37 10.83
CA ARG A 119 -1.56 -5.28 11.86
C ARG A 119 -2.81 -5.99 11.37
N MET A 120 -2.85 -7.31 11.51
CA MET A 120 -4.06 -8.08 11.28
C MET A 120 -5.05 -7.78 12.39
N GLN A 121 -6.19 -7.23 12.06
CA GLN A 121 -7.27 -6.91 12.98
C GLN A 121 -8.44 -7.84 12.67
N VAL A 122 -8.76 -8.76 13.60
CA VAL A 122 -9.96 -9.60 13.54
C VAL A 122 -11.03 -8.90 14.33
N VAL A 123 -11.91 -8.21 13.63
CA VAL A 123 -12.84 -7.22 14.18
C VAL A 123 -14.22 -7.84 14.36
N THR A 124 -14.79 -7.64 15.56
CA THR A 124 -16.16 -8.01 15.89
C THR A 124 -16.73 -7.03 16.92
N VAL A 125 -17.95 -7.28 17.39
CA VAL A 125 -18.62 -6.53 18.45
C VAL A 125 -19.08 -7.46 19.56
N ALA A 126 -19.13 -6.98 20.79
CA ALA A 126 -19.43 -7.82 21.96
C ALA A 126 -20.76 -8.60 21.86
N SER A 127 -21.76 -8.06 21.18
CA SER A 127 -23.06 -8.71 20.97
C SER A 127 -23.00 -10.01 20.17
N THR A 128 -21.90 -10.27 19.41
CA THR A 128 -21.73 -11.54 18.66
C THR A 128 -21.30 -12.72 19.52
N GLY A 129 -20.77 -12.44 20.73
CA GLY A 129 -20.22 -13.43 21.64
C GLY A 129 -18.89 -14.03 21.19
N ILE A 130 -18.26 -13.51 20.13
CA ILE A 130 -16.96 -13.97 19.62
C ILE A 130 -15.85 -13.38 20.50
N THR A 131 -15.01 -14.24 21.09
CA THR A 131 -13.91 -13.87 21.99
C THR A 131 -12.55 -14.43 21.55
N LYS A 132 -12.53 -15.45 20.71
CA LYS A 132 -11.33 -16.13 20.19
C LYS A 132 -11.56 -16.65 18.77
N MET A 133 -10.48 -16.99 18.08
CA MET A 133 -10.54 -17.46 16.69
C MET A 133 -11.47 -18.68 16.50
N ALA A 134 -11.52 -19.61 17.46
CA ALA A 134 -12.38 -20.79 17.37
C ALA A 134 -13.88 -20.44 17.36
N ASP A 135 -14.28 -19.31 17.96
CA ASP A 135 -15.69 -18.88 18.01
C ASP A 135 -16.19 -18.37 16.64
N LEU A 136 -15.32 -18.21 15.65
CA LEU A 136 -15.68 -17.85 14.28
C LEU A 136 -16.39 -19.01 13.56
N LYS A 137 -16.30 -20.25 14.06
CA LYS A 137 -16.99 -21.39 13.47
C LYS A 137 -18.51 -21.17 13.47
N GLY A 138 -19.15 -21.40 12.32
CA GLY A 138 -20.58 -21.18 12.12
C GLY A 138 -20.98 -19.70 11.96
N LYS A 139 -20.05 -18.77 12.01
CA LYS A 139 -20.32 -17.33 11.88
C LYS A 139 -20.26 -16.85 10.43
N ARG A 140 -20.79 -15.65 10.19
CA ARG A 140 -20.70 -14.93 8.91
C ARG A 140 -19.47 -14.03 9.01
N ILE A 141 -18.49 -14.26 8.16
CA ILE A 141 -17.23 -13.52 8.20
C ILE A 141 -16.91 -12.85 6.86
N SER A 142 -16.12 -11.78 6.90
CA SER A 142 -15.45 -11.24 5.70
C SER A 142 -13.94 -11.39 5.83
N THR A 143 -13.32 -11.96 4.79
CA THR A 143 -11.86 -12.19 4.74
C THR A 143 -11.08 -11.05 4.08
N GLY A 144 -11.75 -9.94 3.74
CA GLY A 144 -11.16 -8.79 3.07
C GLY A 144 -11.48 -8.71 1.58
N ALA A 145 -11.23 -7.55 1.00
CA ALA A 145 -11.55 -7.27 -0.41
C ALA A 145 -10.82 -8.20 -1.38
N PRO A 146 -11.42 -8.51 -2.54
CA PRO A 146 -10.74 -9.23 -3.60
C PRO A 146 -9.43 -8.55 -4.01
N GLY A 147 -8.35 -9.32 -4.14
CA GLY A 147 -7.03 -8.78 -4.49
C GLY A 147 -6.29 -8.10 -3.34
N SER A 148 -6.78 -8.19 -2.10
CA SER A 148 -6.09 -7.71 -0.91
C SER A 148 -5.11 -8.75 -0.34
N ALA A 149 -4.03 -8.28 0.29
CA ALA A 149 -3.23 -9.14 1.16
C ALA A 149 -3.98 -9.49 2.46
N THR A 150 -4.98 -8.70 2.86
CA THR A 150 -5.89 -9.06 3.95
C THR A 150 -6.51 -10.44 3.73
N GLU A 151 -7.04 -10.71 2.53
CA GLU A 151 -7.62 -12.02 2.20
C GLU A 151 -6.58 -13.14 2.32
N VAL A 152 -5.35 -12.91 1.84
CA VAL A 152 -4.26 -13.90 1.93
C VAL A 152 -3.93 -14.20 3.40
N MET A 153 -3.68 -13.17 4.20
CA MET A 153 -3.35 -13.34 5.62
C MET A 153 -4.51 -13.93 6.42
N ALA A 154 -5.76 -13.52 6.15
CA ALA A 154 -6.94 -14.08 6.79
C ALA A 154 -7.07 -15.59 6.55
N LEU A 155 -6.85 -16.05 5.32
CA LEU A 155 -6.89 -17.47 4.99
C LEU A 155 -5.75 -18.25 5.65
N ARG A 156 -4.54 -17.68 5.76
CA ARG A 156 -3.40 -18.27 6.49
C ARG A 156 -3.69 -18.38 7.99
N LEU A 157 -4.31 -17.34 8.57
CA LEU A 157 -4.68 -17.33 9.98
C LEU A 157 -5.82 -18.32 10.30
N ILE A 158 -6.84 -18.39 9.46
CA ILE A 158 -7.94 -19.35 9.56
C ILE A 158 -7.39 -20.79 9.53
N GLU A 159 -6.50 -21.09 8.59
CA GLU A 159 -5.83 -22.40 8.49
C GLU A 159 -4.98 -22.69 9.74
N ALA A 160 -4.19 -21.71 10.21
CA ALA A 160 -3.34 -21.88 11.39
C ALA A 160 -4.18 -22.12 12.66
N ALA A 161 -5.37 -21.50 12.75
CA ALA A 161 -6.33 -21.70 13.83
C ALA A 161 -7.09 -23.05 13.75
N GLY A 162 -6.80 -23.87 12.71
CA GLY A 162 -7.43 -25.17 12.53
C GLY A 162 -8.85 -25.12 11.97
N LEU A 163 -9.24 -24.00 11.37
CA LEU A 163 -10.56 -23.82 10.75
C LEU A 163 -10.48 -24.08 9.23
N ASP A 164 -11.51 -24.73 8.70
CA ASP A 164 -11.68 -24.95 7.26
C ASP A 164 -12.42 -23.75 6.65
N ARG A 165 -11.73 -23.00 5.79
CA ARG A 165 -12.27 -21.78 5.15
C ARG A 165 -13.50 -21.99 4.28
N ASP A 166 -13.74 -23.22 3.83
CA ASP A 166 -14.83 -23.54 2.90
C ASP A 166 -16.02 -24.24 3.60
N LYS A 167 -15.82 -24.75 4.83
CA LYS A 167 -16.83 -25.56 5.54
C LYS A 167 -17.24 -25.00 6.89
N ASP A 168 -16.34 -24.29 7.60
CA ASP A 168 -16.56 -23.92 8.99
C ASP A 168 -17.34 -22.61 9.18
N PHE A 169 -17.65 -21.88 8.12
CA PHE A 169 -18.34 -20.60 8.18
C PHE A 169 -19.76 -20.70 7.60
N ARG A 170 -20.71 -20.04 8.24
CA ARG A 170 -22.07 -19.90 7.69
C ARG A 170 -22.06 -19.09 6.38
N ALA A 171 -21.21 -18.07 6.30
CA ALA A 171 -20.91 -17.33 5.09
C ALA A 171 -19.50 -16.75 5.17
N ARG A 172 -18.79 -16.74 4.05
CA ARG A 172 -17.47 -16.13 3.92
C ARG A 172 -17.47 -15.13 2.76
N GLU A 173 -17.62 -13.88 3.13
CA GLU A 173 -17.67 -12.75 2.21
C GLU A 173 -16.27 -12.20 1.91
N ARG A 174 -16.18 -11.38 0.86
CA ARG A 174 -14.97 -10.72 0.42
C ARG A 174 -15.24 -9.23 0.26
N LEU A 175 -15.43 -8.55 1.39
CA LEU A 175 -15.83 -7.15 1.44
C LEU A 175 -14.65 -6.24 1.77
N SER A 176 -14.71 -4.99 1.32
CA SER A 176 -13.83 -3.93 1.81
C SER A 176 -14.06 -3.67 3.31
N PRO A 177 -13.13 -3.01 4.03
CA PRO A 177 -13.34 -2.71 5.44
C PRO A 177 -14.56 -1.83 5.70
N ALA A 178 -14.88 -0.89 4.82
CA ALA A 178 -16.08 -0.05 4.95
C ALA A 178 -17.37 -0.85 4.77
N GLU A 179 -17.43 -1.71 3.74
CA GLU A 179 -18.57 -2.61 3.53
C GLU A 179 -18.75 -3.60 4.67
N SER A 180 -17.63 -4.15 5.19
CA SER A 180 -17.64 -5.06 6.35
C SER A 180 -18.18 -4.36 7.61
N THR A 181 -17.74 -3.13 7.86
CA THR A 181 -18.24 -2.29 8.96
C THR A 181 -19.75 -2.06 8.84
N ASN A 182 -20.24 -1.68 7.67
CA ASN A 182 -21.68 -1.48 7.44
C ASN A 182 -22.44 -2.80 7.61
N ALA A 183 -21.90 -3.91 7.13
CA ALA A 183 -22.53 -5.23 7.28
C ALA A 183 -22.62 -5.69 8.76
N ILE A 184 -21.64 -5.34 9.62
CA ILE A 184 -21.75 -5.57 11.08
C ILE A 184 -22.84 -4.68 11.68
N LYS A 185 -22.87 -3.38 11.35
CA LYS A 185 -23.91 -2.46 11.83
C LYS A 185 -25.32 -2.91 11.46
N ASP A 186 -25.47 -3.46 10.26
CA ASP A 186 -26.75 -4.01 9.75
C ASP A 186 -27.07 -5.41 10.31
N GLY A 187 -26.24 -6.01 11.13
CA GLY A 187 -26.42 -7.37 11.65
C GLY A 187 -26.30 -8.47 10.56
N LYS A 188 -25.67 -8.16 9.42
CA LYS A 188 -25.47 -9.09 8.29
C LYS A 188 -24.15 -9.83 8.37
N LEU A 189 -23.18 -9.35 9.16
CA LEU A 189 -21.85 -9.91 9.36
C LEU A 189 -21.58 -10.04 10.86
N ASP A 190 -20.80 -11.03 11.27
CA ASP A 190 -20.46 -11.27 12.67
C ASP A 190 -19.02 -10.86 12.99
N ALA A 191 -18.10 -11.02 12.03
CA ALA A 191 -16.70 -10.58 12.18
C ALA A 191 -16.07 -10.30 10.80
N TYR A 192 -15.00 -9.51 10.78
CA TYR A 192 -14.19 -9.34 9.58
C TYR A 192 -12.71 -9.24 9.88
N PHE A 193 -11.91 -9.60 8.90
CA PHE A 193 -10.46 -9.46 8.91
C PHE A 193 -10.07 -8.18 8.16
N PHE A 194 -9.12 -7.45 8.72
CA PHE A 194 -8.53 -6.30 8.04
C PHE A 194 -7.08 -6.09 8.46
N VAL A 195 -6.18 -6.10 7.49
CA VAL A 195 -4.76 -5.83 7.72
C VAL A 195 -4.46 -4.39 7.32
N SER A 196 -4.07 -3.59 8.30
CA SER A 196 -3.75 -2.17 8.09
C SER A 196 -2.91 -1.61 9.23
N GLY A 197 -2.35 -0.41 9.05
CA GLY A 197 -1.95 0.44 10.17
C GLY A 197 -3.17 0.78 11.04
N TYR A 198 -2.95 1.34 12.21
CA TYR A 198 -4.03 1.82 13.08
C TYR A 198 -3.78 3.26 13.55
N PRO A 199 -4.86 4.01 13.91
CA PRO A 199 -6.27 3.68 13.70
C PRO A 199 -6.69 3.73 12.24
N THR A 200 -7.75 3.01 11.85
CA THR A 200 -8.34 3.07 10.51
C THR A 200 -9.75 3.63 10.57
N SER A 201 -10.15 4.39 9.54
CA SER A 201 -11.46 5.05 9.53
C SER A 201 -12.63 4.08 9.65
N ALA A 202 -12.56 2.92 8.97
CA ALA A 202 -13.62 1.93 8.99
C ALA A 202 -13.85 1.33 10.39
N ILE A 203 -12.78 1.00 11.14
CA ILE A 203 -12.89 0.44 12.50
C ILE A 203 -13.26 1.53 13.50
N THR A 204 -12.73 2.75 13.32
CA THR A 204 -13.12 3.92 14.14
C THR A 204 -14.61 4.19 14.01
N ASP A 205 -15.15 4.16 12.79
CA ASP A 205 -16.57 4.35 12.51
C ASP A 205 -17.45 3.25 13.17
N LEU A 206 -17.01 1.98 13.15
CA LEU A 206 -17.71 0.92 13.87
C LEU A 206 -17.71 1.16 15.38
N GLY A 207 -16.53 1.45 15.94
CA GLY A 207 -16.37 1.62 17.39
C GLY A 207 -17.06 2.89 17.94
N ALA A 208 -17.23 3.93 17.10
CA ALA A 208 -17.96 5.15 17.43
C ALA A 208 -19.49 5.01 17.32
N SER A 209 -19.99 3.91 16.77
CA SER A 209 -21.43 3.69 16.61
C SER A 209 -22.14 3.54 17.96
N PRO A 210 -23.33 4.15 18.17
CA PRO A 210 -24.05 4.08 19.43
C PRO A 210 -24.32 2.64 19.88
N GLY A 211 -24.01 2.32 21.13
CA GLY A 211 -24.23 0.99 21.71
C GLY A 211 -23.25 -0.10 21.28
N VAL A 212 -22.28 0.21 20.42
CA VAL A 212 -21.25 -0.74 19.97
C VAL A 212 -20.12 -0.79 21.00
N GLN A 213 -19.81 -1.99 21.47
CA GLN A 213 -18.55 -2.32 22.14
C GLN A 213 -17.67 -3.09 21.14
N LEU A 214 -16.63 -2.43 20.65
CA LEU A 214 -15.68 -3.00 19.71
C LEU A 214 -14.82 -4.06 20.39
N VAL A 215 -14.62 -5.19 19.72
CA VAL A 215 -13.74 -6.28 20.14
C VAL A 215 -12.77 -6.61 19.02
N LEU A 216 -11.49 -6.66 19.33
CA LEU A 216 -10.44 -7.18 18.48
C LEU A 216 -9.97 -8.53 19.04
N ILE A 217 -9.95 -9.57 18.21
CA ILE A 217 -9.64 -10.94 18.63
C ILE A 217 -8.13 -11.16 18.62
N ASP A 218 -7.57 -11.63 19.73
CA ASP A 218 -6.18 -12.04 19.84
C ASP A 218 -5.90 -13.28 18.96
N HIS A 219 -4.71 -13.30 18.36
CA HIS A 219 -4.31 -14.43 17.51
C HIS A 219 -2.78 -14.55 17.33
N HIS A 220 -1.99 -13.88 18.16
CA HIS A 220 -0.52 -13.94 18.11
C HIS A 220 0.03 -15.35 18.33
N GLU A 221 -0.68 -16.23 19.02
CA GLU A 221 -0.31 -17.61 19.29
C GLU A 221 -0.19 -18.47 18.01
N TYR A 222 -0.81 -18.04 16.90
CA TYR A 222 -0.74 -18.76 15.61
C TYR A 222 0.46 -18.38 14.76
N ILE A 223 1.22 -17.31 15.12
CA ILE A 223 2.35 -16.81 14.34
C ILE A 223 3.42 -17.88 14.10
N PRO A 224 3.87 -18.69 15.08
CA PRO A 224 4.90 -19.69 14.83
C PRO A 224 4.51 -20.67 13.71
N LYS A 225 3.27 -21.15 13.70
CA LYS A 225 2.74 -22.07 12.69
C LYS A 225 2.66 -21.41 11.29
N ILE A 226 2.34 -20.11 11.24
CA ILE A 226 2.29 -19.35 9.99
C ILE A 226 3.69 -19.11 9.46
N VAL A 227 4.63 -18.74 10.33
CA VAL A 227 6.04 -18.49 9.96
C VAL A 227 6.71 -19.78 9.44
N GLU A 228 6.45 -20.91 10.09
CA GLU A 228 6.96 -22.21 9.61
C GLU A 228 6.56 -22.52 8.16
N LYS A 229 5.31 -22.21 7.79
CA LYS A 229 4.78 -22.54 6.47
C LYS A 229 5.06 -21.47 5.41
N TYR A 230 4.97 -20.18 5.79
CA TYR A 230 4.94 -19.04 4.84
C TYR A 230 6.18 -18.13 4.93
N GLY A 231 7.07 -18.39 5.90
CA GLY A 231 8.32 -17.66 6.07
C GLY A 231 8.28 -16.55 7.13
N PRO A 232 9.47 -16.04 7.52
CA PRO A 232 9.67 -15.19 8.69
C PRO A 232 9.36 -13.71 8.43
N VAL A 233 8.25 -13.43 7.73
CA VAL A 233 7.80 -12.05 7.45
C VAL A 233 6.73 -11.58 8.43
N TYR A 234 6.25 -12.46 9.30
CA TYR A 234 5.23 -12.19 10.30
C TYR A 234 5.82 -12.15 11.70
N PHE A 235 5.36 -11.20 12.50
CA PHE A 235 5.84 -11.00 13.86
C PHE A 235 4.72 -10.50 14.78
N PRO A 236 4.84 -10.70 16.11
CA PRO A 236 3.83 -10.24 17.05
C PRO A 236 3.95 -8.74 17.31
N GLU A 237 2.81 -8.07 17.41
CA GLU A 237 2.69 -6.72 17.94
C GLU A 237 1.38 -6.58 18.73
N GLU A 238 1.20 -5.43 19.36
CA GLU A 238 0.00 -5.12 20.14
C GLU A 238 -0.64 -3.81 19.67
N ILE A 239 -1.96 -3.79 19.56
CA ILE A 239 -2.76 -2.58 19.47
C ILE A 239 -3.19 -2.25 20.92
N PRO A 240 -2.80 -1.09 21.47
CA PRO A 240 -3.12 -0.75 22.85
C PRO A 240 -4.63 -0.57 23.06
N ALA A 241 -5.08 -0.77 24.28
CA ALA A 241 -6.45 -0.45 24.67
C ALA A 241 -6.76 1.02 24.38
N GLY A 242 -7.96 1.30 23.89
CA GLY A 242 -8.38 2.67 23.56
C GLY A 242 -7.83 3.21 22.24
N ALA A 243 -7.14 2.40 21.42
CA ALA A 243 -6.72 2.81 20.08
C ALA A 243 -7.92 3.12 19.16
N TYR A 244 -9.06 2.51 19.44
CA TYR A 244 -10.33 2.79 18.79
C TYR A 244 -11.43 3.10 19.81
N PRO A 245 -12.43 3.92 19.47
CA PRO A 245 -13.64 4.06 20.30
C PRO A 245 -14.26 2.69 20.62
N GLY A 246 -14.71 2.49 21.85
CA GLY A 246 -15.34 1.24 22.29
C GLY A 246 -14.41 0.06 22.52
N GLN A 247 -13.13 0.13 22.15
CA GLN A 247 -12.12 -0.90 22.41
C GLN A 247 -11.60 -0.78 23.85
N ARG A 248 -11.87 -1.78 24.69
CA ARG A 248 -11.54 -1.75 26.12
C ARG A 248 -10.23 -2.46 26.47
N THR A 249 -9.80 -3.42 25.66
CA THR A 249 -8.62 -4.25 25.90
C THR A 249 -7.58 -4.07 24.81
N ALA A 250 -6.31 -4.24 25.16
CA ALA A 250 -5.25 -4.37 24.16
C ALA A 250 -5.49 -5.63 23.32
N ASN A 251 -4.95 -5.63 22.10
CA ASN A 251 -5.07 -6.75 21.16
C ASN A 251 -3.69 -7.23 20.74
N LYS A 252 -3.40 -8.49 21.00
CA LYS A 252 -2.17 -9.17 20.60
C LYS A 252 -2.37 -9.89 19.28
N GLN A 253 -1.65 -9.47 18.26
CA GLN A 253 -1.95 -9.87 16.91
C GLN A 253 -0.69 -10.09 16.05
N MET A 254 -0.92 -10.59 14.86
CA MET A 254 0.11 -10.79 13.83
C MET A 254 0.28 -9.52 13.00
N SER A 255 1.54 -9.18 12.73
CA SER A 255 1.93 -8.00 11.97
C SER A 255 2.83 -8.35 10.80
N VAL A 256 2.90 -7.44 9.83
CA VAL A 256 3.74 -7.53 8.64
C VAL A 256 4.18 -6.13 8.22
N ALA A 257 5.40 -5.96 7.73
CA ALA A 257 5.88 -4.68 7.23
C ALA A 257 5.23 -4.30 5.89
N ASN A 258 5.26 -3.01 5.56
CA ASN A 258 4.85 -2.47 4.26
C ASN A 258 6.04 -1.85 3.55
N ILE A 259 6.05 -1.99 2.24
CA ILE A 259 7.03 -1.37 1.35
C ILE A 259 6.37 -0.47 0.32
N VAL A 260 7.13 0.50 -0.16
CA VAL A 260 6.94 1.06 -1.49
C VAL A 260 7.77 0.22 -2.44
N GLY A 261 7.11 -0.32 -3.47
CA GLY A 261 7.73 -1.16 -4.48
C GLY A 261 7.63 -0.54 -5.87
N VAL A 262 8.66 -0.78 -6.66
CA VAL A 262 8.74 -0.42 -8.08
C VAL A 262 9.20 -1.63 -8.89
N ARG A 263 9.09 -1.56 -10.23
CA ARG A 263 9.72 -2.59 -11.06
C ARG A 263 11.24 -2.49 -10.99
N GLN A 264 11.92 -3.62 -11.14
CA GLN A 264 13.39 -3.69 -11.11
C GLN A 264 14.08 -2.87 -12.22
N ASP A 265 13.38 -2.56 -13.31
CA ASP A 265 13.86 -1.80 -14.46
C ASP A 265 13.54 -0.30 -14.41
N MET A 266 13.02 0.21 -13.28
CA MET A 266 12.87 1.66 -13.09
C MET A 266 14.27 2.32 -13.08
N ALA A 267 14.40 3.46 -13.75
CA ALA A 267 15.70 4.15 -13.84
C ALA A 267 16.19 4.62 -12.46
N ASP A 268 17.48 4.44 -12.18
CA ASP A 268 18.13 4.77 -10.91
C ASP A 268 17.94 6.24 -10.49
N ASP A 269 18.03 7.16 -11.46
CA ASP A 269 17.84 8.60 -11.22
C ASP A 269 16.40 8.92 -10.80
N LEU A 270 15.42 8.23 -11.39
CA LEU A 270 14.02 8.40 -11.02
C LEU A 270 13.75 7.87 -9.60
N VAL A 271 14.26 6.68 -9.26
CA VAL A 271 14.16 6.13 -7.90
C VAL A 271 14.79 7.06 -6.88
N THR A 272 15.98 7.62 -7.20
CA THR A 272 16.66 8.57 -6.31
C THR A 272 15.84 9.86 -6.11
N LYS A 273 15.24 10.40 -7.17
CA LYS A 273 14.34 11.58 -7.08
C LYS A 273 13.12 11.27 -6.20
N ILE A 274 12.49 10.13 -6.42
CA ILE A 274 11.33 9.68 -5.62
C ILE A 274 11.72 9.59 -4.14
N LEU A 275 12.84 8.96 -3.83
CA LEU A 275 13.32 8.80 -2.45
C LEU A 275 13.67 10.13 -1.78
N ASN A 276 14.29 11.08 -2.52
CA ASN A 276 14.53 12.42 -2.00
C ASN A 276 13.22 13.12 -1.61
N VAL A 277 12.18 13.02 -2.44
CA VAL A 277 10.86 13.59 -2.16
C VAL A 277 10.22 12.88 -0.96
N MET A 278 10.19 11.55 -0.96
CA MET A 278 9.62 10.77 0.16
C MET A 278 10.29 11.10 1.49
N TRP A 279 11.62 11.10 1.51
CA TRP A 279 12.39 11.34 2.73
C TRP A 279 12.29 12.81 3.19
N GLY A 280 12.29 13.74 2.25
CA GLY A 280 12.10 15.17 2.52
C GLY A 280 10.75 15.46 3.18
N HIS A 281 9.68 14.80 2.73
CA HIS A 281 8.30 14.99 3.23
C HIS A 281 7.85 14.00 4.31
N ARG A 282 8.77 13.25 4.93
CA ARG A 282 8.40 12.25 5.96
C ARG A 282 7.63 12.85 7.15
N ALA A 283 7.95 14.08 7.53
CA ALA A 283 7.25 14.77 8.61
C ALA A 283 5.82 15.19 8.20
N ASP A 284 5.65 15.67 6.97
CA ASP A 284 4.34 16.03 6.42
C ASP A 284 3.47 14.78 6.26
N TRP A 285 4.07 13.67 5.82
CA TRP A 285 3.39 12.40 5.70
C TRP A 285 2.83 11.91 7.05
N ALA A 286 3.57 12.13 8.13
CA ALA A 286 3.13 11.80 9.49
C ALA A 286 1.91 12.65 9.95
N GLN A 287 1.66 13.82 9.34
CA GLN A 287 0.44 14.61 9.58
C GLN A 287 -0.75 14.05 8.80
N VAL A 288 -0.53 13.42 7.64
CA VAL A 288 -1.59 12.79 6.86
C VAL A 288 -2.15 11.56 7.58
N HIS A 289 -1.26 10.72 8.12
CA HIS A 289 -1.65 9.56 8.92
C HIS A 289 -0.56 9.19 9.92
N SER A 290 -0.96 8.91 11.16
CA SER A 290 -0.04 8.59 12.26
C SER A 290 0.89 7.40 11.99
N ALA A 291 0.46 6.41 11.21
CA ALA A 291 1.29 5.26 10.81
C ALA A 291 2.56 5.67 10.06
N ALA A 292 2.55 6.80 9.35
CA ALA A 292 3.74 7.27 8.65
C ALA A 292 4.86 7.77 9.59
N ARG A 293 4.61 7.89 10.90
CA ARG A 293 5.66 8.16 11.92
C ARG A 293 6.68 7.04 12.02
N ASP A 294 6.31 5.83 11.55
CA ASP A 294 7.20 4.67 11.53
C ASP A 294 8.07 4.61 10.27
N PHE A 295 7.89 5.53 9.32
CA PHE A 295 8.81 5.71 8.19
C PHE A 295 10.10 6.37 8.68
N LYS A 296 11.03 5.55 9.15
CA LYS A 296 12.29 5.94 9.82
C LYS A 296 13.48 5.25 9.17
N LEU A 297 14.66 5.81 9.42
CA LEU A 297 15.92 5.27 8.90
C LEU A 297 16.21 3.87 9.44
N GLU A 298 15.96 3.65 10.73
CA GLU A 298 16.19 2.38 11.44
C GLU A 298 15.29 1.25 10.92
N GLY A 299 14.16 1.61 10.29
CA GLY A 299 13.24 0.67 9.67
C GLY A 299 13.69 0.18 8.29
N GLN A 300 14.67 0.85 7.65
CA GLN A 300 15.14 0.50 6.32
C GLN A 300 16.11 -0.70 6.41
N LYS A 301 15.55 -1.91 6.60
CA LYS A 301 16.30 -3.17 6.75
C LYS A 301 15.90 -4.18 5.71
N THR A 302 16.85 -4.96 5.21
CA THR A 302 16.59 -6.03 4.21
C THR A 302 15.60 -7.06 4.74
N ALA A 303 15.70 -7.45 6.00
CA ALA A 303 14.75 -8.36 6.64
C ALA A 303 13.31 -7.79 6.65
N ALA A 304 13.17 -6.48 6.90
CA ALA A 304 11.88 -5.80 6.89
C ALA A 304 11.34 -5.57 5.46
N ALA A 305 12.22 -5.35 4.48
CA ALA A 305 11.84 -5.23 3.07
C ALA A 305 11.35 -6.56 2.48
N GLY A 306 11.89 -7.70 2.92
CA GLY A 306 11.50 -9.05 2.53
C GLY A 306 11.74 -9.42 1.06
N VAL A 307 11.93 -8.42 0.21
CA VAL A 307 12.29 -8.53 -1.22
C VAL A 307 13.56 -7.74 -1.49
N PRO A 308 14.27 -8.02 -2.60
CA PRO A 308 15.49 -7.28 -2.92
C PRO A 308 15.23 -5.78 -3.05
N TRP A 309 16.18 -4.99 -2.58
CA TRP A 309 16.20 -3.55 -2.79
C TRP A 309 16.44 -3.20 -4.26
N HIS A 310 15.88 -2.07 -4.70
CA HIS A 310 16.34 -1.42 -5.92
C HIS A 310 17.75 -0.87 -5.70
N PRO A 311 18.72 -1.02 -6.65
CA PRO A 311 20.11 -0.60 -6.44
C PRO A 311 20.27 0.86 -6.01
N ALA A 312 19.50 1.77 -6.64
CA ALA A 312 19.48 3.18 -6.26
C ALA A 312 18.94 3.41 -4.83
N ALA A 313 17.95 2.62 -4.40
CA ALA A 313 17.41 2.72 -3.04
C ALA A 313 18.41 2.21 -2.00
N GLU A 314 19.10 1.12 -2.29
CA GLU A 314 20.16 0.60 -1.44
C GLU A 314 21.28 1.65 -1.24
N THR A 315 21.73 2.27 -2.31
CA THR A 315 22.72 3.35 -2.30
C THR A 315 22.21 4.56 -1.51
N PHE A 316 20.96 4.96 -1.74
CA PHE A 316 20.32 6.10 -1.06
C PHE A 316 20.28 5.88 0.46
N TRP A 317 19.77 4.74 0.91
CA TRP A 317 19.62 4.48 2.35
C TRP A 317 20.96 4.33 3.06
N LYS A 318 21.96 3.67 2.44
CA LYS A 318 23.32 3.60 2.97
C LYS A 318 23.96 4.99 3.06
N GLY A 319 23.75 5.84 2.06
CA GLY A 319 24.23 7.24 2.07
C GLY A 319 23.60 8.10 3.16
N HIS A 320 22.41 7.73 3.64
CA HIS A 320 21.75 8.38 4.79
C HIS A 320 22.07 7.72 6.13
N GLY A 321 22.94 6.72 6.16
CA GLY A 321 23.38 6.04 7.39
C GLY A 321 22.53 4.84 7.82
N ALA A 322 21.65 4.32 6.96
CA ALA A 322 20.91 3.09 7.26
C ALA A 322 21.82 1.86 7.26
N THR A 323 21.66 1.00 8.28
CA THR A 323 22.24 -0.35 8.30
C THR A 323 21.21 -1.31 7.72
N LEU A 324 21.37 -1.71 6.46
CA LEU A 324 20.40 -2.56 5.75
C LEU A 324 20.47 -4.04 6.14
N ALA A 325 21.51 -4.46 6.83
CA ALA A 325 21.74 -5.82 7.30
C ALA A 325 20.79 -6.21 8.45
#